data_5f2c92c9d6fb43996b7ba2c0cd0990ef
#
_entry.id   5f2c92c9d6fb43996b7ba2c0cd0990ef
#
_cell.length_a   1.000
_cell.length_b   1.000
_cell.length_c   1.000
_cell.angle_alpha   90.00
_cell.angle_beta   90.00
_cell.angle_gamma   90.00
#
_symmetry.space_group_name_H-M   'P 1'
#
loop_
_entity.id
_entity.type
_entity.pdbx_description
1 polymer ?
#
loop_
_entity_poly.entity_id
_entity_poly.type
_entity_poly.pdbx_seq_one_letter_code
_entity_poly.pdbx_strand_id
1 'polypeptide(L)'
;MKLAKATLAIGAALGATLAAVPAAAQVNGIAISNPEAVILQSQARQTAYQQIGQTYASQIQQVSTARQELRTLEQSLDTNSDGQVTDAEVQANPNAIAQIRQKEQQINQLYTPIALAQTYAIEQLVADYENAQNQVIQNKNIQMLLSPDVVQYAPDSANVTQDIVAVLNQRMPTVQTTPPEGWQPSQQSLALQQRMQQILLGLAQQQAIAQAQQQQQQGTQPQAPAQ
;
A
#
# COMPACT_ATOMS: atom_id res chain seq x y z
N MET A 1 16.93 -39.88 -83.28
CA MET A 1 17.56 -39.81 -81.89
C MET A 1 17.37 -38.39 -81.32
N LYS A 2 16.42 -38.19 -80.45
CA LYS A 2 16.23 -36.94 -79.73
C LYS A 2 15.92 -37.29 -78.24
N LEU A 3 16.89 -36.96 -77.36
CA LEU A 3 16.72 -37.16 -75.92
C LEU A 3 15.79 -36.09 -75.38
N ALA A 4 14.76 -36.47 -74.65
CA ALA A 4 13.93 -35.58 -73.85
C ALA A 4 14.54 -35.44 -72.48
N LYS A 5 14.80 -34.18 -72.06
CA LYS A 5 15.21 -33.83 -70.69
C LYS A 5 13.98 -33.62 -69.85
N ALA A 6 13.79 -34.44 -68.80
CA ALA A 6 12.77 -34.25 -67.81
C ALA A 6 13.36 -33.31 -66.72
N THR A 7 12.73 -32.16 -66.50
CA THR A 7 13.02 -31.24 -65.42
C THR A 7 12.14 -31.56 -64.23
N LEU A 8 12.76 -31.95 -63.11
CA LEU A 8 12.11 -32.24 -61.83
C LEU A 8 11.96 -30.92 -61.08
N ALA A 9 10.72 -30.46 -60.87
CA ALA A 9 10.40 -29.29 -60.05
C ALA A 9 10.25 -29.72 -58.60
N ILE A 10 11.21 -29.33 -57.73
CA ILE A 10 11.13 -29.51 -56.27
C ILE A 10 10.32 -28.33 -55.72
N GLY A 11 9.08 -28.62 -55.32
CA GLY A 11 8.24 -27.66 -54.58
C GLY A 11 8.68 -27.55 -53.12
N ALA A 12 9.24 -26.41 -52.74
CA ALA A 12 9.52 -26.08 -51.34
C ALA A 12 8.20 -25.70 -50.64
N ALA A 13 7.69 -26.59 -49.79
CA ALA A 13 6.60 -26.27 -48.87
C ALA A 13 7.15 -25.45 -47.71
N LEU A 14 6.94 -24.12 -47.72
CA LEU A 14 7.11 -23.28 -46.54
C LEU A 14 6.03 -23.63 -45.51
N GLY A 15 6.43 -24.42 -44.51
CA GLY A 15 5.65 -24.61 -43.29
C GLY A 15 5.62 -23.33 -42.47
N ALA A 16 4.55 -22.56 -42.55
CA ALA A 16 4.30 -21.45 -41.60
C ALA A 16 3.97 -22.05 -40.23
N THR A 17 4.94 -22.13 -39.35
CA THR A 17 4.68 -22.38 -37.93
C THR A 17 4.01 -21.14 -37.36
N LEU A 18 2.68 -21.18 -37.28
CA LEU A 18 1.91 -20.26 -36.44
C LEU A 18 2.36 -20.50 -35.02
N ALA A 19 3.25 -19.61 -34.49
CA ALA A 19 3.50 -19.51 -33.09
C ALA A 19 2.17 -19.16 -32.41
N ALA A 20 1.53 -20.14 -31.78
CA ALA A 20 0.39 -19.92 -30.90
C ALA A 20 0.90 -19.06 -29.74
N VAL A 21 0.71 -17.75 -29.84
CA VAL A 21 0.79 -16.86 -28.68
C VAL A 21 -0.23 -17.39 -27.70
N PRO A 22 0.13 -17.75 -26.46
CA PRO A 22 -0.88 -18.14 -25.48
C PRO A 22 -1.87 -16.97 -25.39
N ALA A 23 -3.10 -17.19 -25.83
CA ALA A 23 -4.19 -16.27 -25.58
C ALA A 23 -4.33 -16.23 -24.04
N ALA A 24 -3.72 -15.22 -23.40
CA ALA A 24 -4.05 -14.92 -22.02
C ALA A 24 -5.57 -14.84 -21.99
N ALA A 25 -6.20 -15.72 -21.20
CA ALA A 25 -7.62 -15.81 -21.08
C ALA A 25 -8.11 -14.47 -20.49
N GLN A 26 -8.32 -13.48 -21.36
CA GLN A 26 -9.05 -12.28 -21.00
C GLN A 26 -10.45 -12.75 -20.64
N VAL A 27 -10.84 -12.54 -19.41
CA VAL A 27 -12.22 -12.70 -18.97
C VAL A 27 -13.01 -11.62 -19.69
N ASN A 28 -13.44 -11.90 -20.92
CA ASN A 28 -14.21 -11.09 -21.86
C ASN A 28 -14.68 -9.72 -21.32
N GLY A 29 -13.79 -8.73 -21.26
CA GLY A 29 -14.13 -7.37 -20.83
C GLY A 29 -14.39 -7.16 -19.33
N ILE A 30 -14.22 -8.17 -18.47
CA ILE A 30 -14.30 -8.02 -17.01
C ILE A 30 -12.90 -7.95 -16.43
N ALA A 31 -12.66 -6.95 -15.58
CA ALA A 31 -11.39 -6.77 -14.89
C ALA A 31 -11.61 -6.42 -13.39
N ILE A 32 -10.55 -6.53 -12.63
CA ILE A 32 -10.52 -6.22 -11.20
C ILE A 32 -9.43 -5.19 -10.94
N SER A 33 -9.71 -4.19 -10.12
CA SER A 33 -8.69 -3.28 -9.61
C SER A 33 -8.94 -2.92 -8.15
N ASN A 34 -7.84 -2.64 -7.44
CA ASN A 34 -7.85 -2.18 -6.07
C ASN A 34 -7.35 -0.72 -6.03
N PRO A 35 -8.25 0.28 -5.85
CA PRO A 35 -7.87 1.69 -5.83
C PRO A 35 -6.87 2.03 -4.72
N GLU A 36 -7.03 1.45 -3.54
CA GLU A 36 -6.13 1.63 -2.40
C GLU A 36 -4.72 1.16 -2.75
N ALA A 37 -4.61 -0.02 -3.38
CA ALA A 37 -3.33 -0.56 -3.81
C ALA A 37 -2.68 0.30 -4.91
N VAL A 38 -3.45 0.87 -5.83
CA VAL A 38 -2.93 1.79 -6.86
C VAL A 38 -2.28 3.00 -6.19
N ILE A 39 -2.96 3.67 -5.28
CA ILE A 39 -2.43 4.84 -4.59
C ILE A 39 -1.24 4.45 -3.71
N LEU A 40 -1.32 3.35 -2.96
CA LEU A 40 -0.23 2.85 -2.10
C LEU A 40 1.06 2.58 -2.87
N GLN A 41 0.95 2.05 -4.09
CA GLN A 41 2.08 1.63 -4.92
C GLN A 41 2.58 2.73 -5.86
N SER A 42 1.88 3.87 -5.97
CA SER A 42 2.31 4.96 -6.83
C SER A 42 3.68 5.50 -6.40
N GLN A 43 4.56 5.71 -7.38
CA GLN A 43 5.90 6.25 -7.15
C GLN A 43 5.86 7.66 -6.57
N ALA A 44 4.94 8.49 -7.06
CA ALA A 44 4.76 9.86 -6.57
C ALA A 44 4.41 9.89 -5.08
N ARG A 45 3.54 8.98 -4.59
CA ARG A 45 3.25 8.84 -3.16
C ARG A 45 4.50 8.45 -2.37
N GLN A 46 5.24 7.45 -2.84
CA GLN A 46 6.45 6.99 -2.14
C GLN A 46 7.47 8.10 -2.00
N THR A 47 7.73 8.84 -3.09
CA THR A 47 8.64 9.98 -3.10
C THR A 47 8.15 11.11 -2.19
N ALA A 48 6.86 11.44 -2.24
CA ALA A 48 6.25 12.46 -1.38
C ALA A 48 6.39 12.11 0.10
N TYR A 49 6.15 10.87 0.49
CA TYR A 49 6.28 10.43 1.88
C TYR A 49 7.72 10.46 2.38
N GLN A 50 8.70 10.16 1.51
CA GLN A 50 10.11 10.34 1.82
C GLN A 50 10.46 11.82 2.05
N GLN A 51 10.00 12.72 1.18
CA GLN A 51 10.20 14.17 1.33
C GLN A 51 9.54 14.71 2.61
N ILE A 52 8.30 14.29 2.90
CA ILE A 52 7.60 14.64 4.14
C ILE A 52 8.39 14.15 5.35
N GLY A 53 8.91 12.91 5.30
CA GLY A 53 9.77 12.36 6.36
C GLY A 53 11.02 13.18 6.61
N GLN A 54 11.64 13.72 5.56
CA GLN A 54 12.81 14.60 5.66
C GLN A 54 12.42 15.99 6.18
N THR A 55 11.37 16.59 5.61
CA THR A 55 10.90 17.94 5.97
C THR A 55 10.49 18.02 7.45
N TYR A 56 9.81 16.99 7.94
CA TYR A 56 9.28 16.92 9.30
C TYR A 56 10.09 16.02 10.23
N ALA A 57 11.35 15.73 9.91
CA ALA A 57 12.18 14.79 10.68
C ALA A 57 12.26 15.13 12.17
N SER A 58 12.42 16.42 12.51
CA SER A 58 12.45 16.89 13.91
C SER A 58 11.13 16.67 14.62
N GLN A 59 9.99 17.00 13.98
CA GLN A 59 8.66 16.79 14.54
C GLN A 59 8.35 15.30 14.73
N ILE A 60 8.73 14.46 13.78
CA ILE A 60 8.59 13.00 13.87
C ILE A 60 9.35 12.45 15.09
N GLN A 61 10.57 12.92 15.31
CA GLN A 61 11.35 12.54 16.48
C GLN A 61 10.69 13.00 17.79
N GLN A 62 10.19 14.24 17.83
CA GLN A 62 9.46 14.77 18.99
C GLN A 62 8.17 13.98 19.26
N VAL A 63 7.41 13.61 18.21
CA VAL A 63 6.22 12.75 18.35
C VAL A 63 6.60 11.38 18.93
N SER A 64 7.69 10.79 18.46
CA SER A 64 8.18 9.49 18.96
C SER A 64 8.51 9.57 20.45
N THR A 65 9.26 10.59 20.87
CA THR A 65 9.61 10.84 22.28
C THR A 65 8.35 11.08 23.12
N ALA A 66 7.45 11.97 22.65
CA ALA A 66 6.22 12.28 23.38
C ALA A 66 5.31 11.06 23.55
N ARG A 67 5.24 10.17 22.56
CA ARG A 67 4.50 8.90 22.67
C ARG A 67 5.14 7.93 23.67
N GLN A 68 6.45 7.93 23.77
CA GLN A 68 7.14 7.11 24.77
C GLN A 68 6.88 7.64 26.19
N GLU A 69 6.95 8.95 26.39
CA GLU A 69 6.60 9.59 27.65
C GLU A 69 5.13 9.37 28.03
N LEU A 70 4.20 9.46 27.04
CA LEU A 70 2.79 9.16 27.26
C LEU A 70 2.60 7.72 27.77
N ARG A 71 3.21 6.74 27.13
CA ARG A 71 3.13 5.34 27.60
C ARG A 71 3.66 5.17 29.02
N THR A 72 4.73 5.87 29.38
CA THR A 72 5.27 5.85 30.76
C THR A 72 4.29 6.45 31.76
N LEU A 73 3.62 7.55 31.39
CA LEU A 73 2.57 8.16 32.21
C LEU A 73 1.36 7.24 32.37
N GLU A 74 0.92 6.61 31.30
CA GLU A 74 -0.19 5.62 31.33
C GLU A 74 0.16 4.44 32.23
N GLN A 75 1.37 3.89 32.12
CA GLN A 75 1.86 2.81 32.98
C GLN A 75 1.95 3.23 34.45
N SER A 76 2.23 4.49 34.73
CA SER A 76 2.28 4.99 36.10
C SER A 76 0.94 5.10 36.83
N LEU A 77 -0.19 4.97 36.07
CA LEU A 77 -1.53 4.90 36.62
C LEU A 77 -1.81 3.54 37.26
N ASP A 78 -1.21 2.45 36.75
CA ASP A 78 -1.28 1.12 37.35
C ASP A 78 -0.42 1.09 38.64
N THR A 79 -1.01 1.53 39.75
CA THR A 79 -0.30 1.70 41.03
C THR A 79 -0.08 0.38 41.78
N ASN A 80 -0.92 -0.63 41.47
CA ASN A 80 -0.83 -1.96 42.10
C ASN A 80 -0.03 -2.96 41.21
N SER A 81 0.35 -2.56 40.00
CA SER A 81 1.13 -3.36 39.04
C SER A 81 0.44 -4.67 38.63
N ASP A 82 -0.90 -4.67 38.53
CA ASP A 82 -1.68 -5.81 38.07
C ASP A 82 -1.87 -5.86 36.54
N GLY A 83 -1.36 -4.84 35.83
CA GLY A 83 -1.43 -4.70 34.39
C GLY A 83 -2.74 -4.11 33.87
N GLN A 84 -3.61 -3.64 34.79
CA GLN A 84 -4.88 -2.99 34.44
C GLN A 84 -5.00 -1.65 35.13
N VAL A 85 -5.40 -0.62 34.41
CA VAL A 85 -5.68 0.70 34.97
C VAL A 85 -7.18 0.77 35.31
N THR A 86 -7.49 0.88 36.59
CA THR A 86 -8.88 0.94 37.10
C THR A 86 -9.36 2.38 37.24
N ASP A 87 -10.69 2.59 37.27
CA ASP A 87 -11.30 3.91 37.52
C ASP A 87 -10.86 4.52 38.86
N ALA A 88 -10.61 3.69 39.88
CA ALA A 88 -10.13 4.15 41.18
C ALA A 88 -8.72 4.71 41.08
N GLU A 89 -7.83 4.08 40.36
CA GLU A 89 -6.45 4.54 40.11
C GLU A 89 -6.42 5.83 39.28
N VAL A 90 -7.30 5.94 38.26
CA VAL A 90 -7.48 7.18 37.48
C VAL A 90 -7.94 8.32 38.38
N GLN A 91 -8.93 8.08 39.24
CA GLN A 91 -9.44 9.11 40.17
C GLN A 91 -8.41 9.51 41.26
N ALA A 92 -7.59 8.56 41.68
CA ALA A 92 -6.54 8.82 42.67
C ALA A 92 -5.36 9.64 42.10
N ASN A 93 -5.19 9.71 40.76
CA ASN A 93 -4.03 10.34 40.12
C ASN A 93 -4.42 11.49 39.15
N PRO A 94 -5.11 12.57 39.62
CA PRO A 94 -5.61 13.63 38.73
C PRO A 94 -4.46 14.40 38.04
N ASN A 95 -3.28 14.50 38.68
CA ASN A 95 -2.11 15.14 38.07
C ASN A 95 -1.54 14.33 36.90
N ALA A 96 -1.48 13.01 36.99
CA ALA A 96 -1.06 12.14 35.88
C ALA A 96 -2.03 12.26 34.72
N ILE A 97 -3.32 12.29 34.97
CA ILE A 97 -4.34 12.49 33.93
C ILE A 97 -4.20 13.85 33.24
N ALA A 98 -3.90 14.91 33.98
CA ALA A 98 -3.65 16.23 33.38
C ALA A 98 -2.41 16.22 32.48
N GLN A 99 -1.33 15.54 32.88
CA GLN A 99 -0.12 15.39 32.09
C GLN A 99 -0.36 14.54 30.83
N ILE A 100 -1.13 13.45 30.93
CA ILE A 100 -1.53 12.63 29.79
C ILE A 100 -2.25 13.47 28.75
N ARG A 101 -3.29 14.23 29.14
CA ARG A 101 -4.03 15.12 28.23
C ARG A 101 -3.12 16.17 27.58
N GLN A 102 -2.22 16.77 28.34
CA GLN A 102 -1.26 17.74 27.79
C GLN A 102 -0.33 17.07 26.77
N LYS A 103 0.12 15.85 27.04
CA LYS A 103 0.99 15.09 26.14
C LYS A 103 0.25 14.68 24.86
N GLU A 104 -0.99 14.24 24.94
CA GLU A 104 -1.85 13.97 23.80
C GLU A 104 -2.04 15.21 22.90
N GLN A 105 -2.31 16.37 23.50
CA GLN A 105 -2.42 17.63 22.78
C GLN A 105 -1.10 17.99 22.08
N GLN A 106 0.04 17.84 22.74
CA GLN A 106 1.36 18.07 22.15
C GLN A 106 1.61 17.15 20.96
N ILE A 107 1.29 15.85 21.08
CA ILE A 107 1.42 14.88 19.99
C ILE A 107 0.55 15.31 18.81
N ASN A 108 -0.70 15.67 19.05
CA ASN A 108 -1.62 16.10 18.00
C ASN A 108 -1.11 17.37 17.29
N GLN A 109 -0.62 18.36 18.01
CA GLN A 109 -0.06 19.59 17.42
C GLN A 109 1.15 19.30 16.51
N LEU A 110 2.04 18.41 16.95
CA LEU A 110 3.22 18.02 16.19
C LEU A 110 2.88 17.17 14.97
N TYR A 111 1.88 16.29 15.08
CA TYR A 111 1.52 15.34 14.04
C TYR A 111 0.60 15.93 12.95
N THR A 112 -0.25 16.90 13.30
CA THR A 112 -1.23 17.49 12.39
C THR A 112 -0.61 17.97 11.07
N PRO A 113 0.47 18.77 11.04
CA PRO A 113 1.06 19.24 9.78
C PRO A 113 1.62 18.09 8.93
N ILE A 114 2.14 17.03 9.56
CA ILE A 114 2.61 15.83 8.89
C ILE A 114 1.43 15.10 8.21
N ALA A 115 0.35 14.91 8.96
CA ALA A 115 -0.85 14.25 8.44
C ALA A 115 -1.49 15.05 7.28
N LEU A 116 -1.55 16.38 7.38
CA LEU A 116 -2.05 17.24 6.31
C LEU A 116 -1.19 17.14 5.05
N ALA A 117 0.15 17.17 5.18
CA ALA A 117 1.06 17.00 4.05
C ALA A 117 0.86 15.64 3.36
N GLN A 118 0.72 14.57 4.14
CA GLN A 118 0.46 13.23 3.61
C GLN A 118 -0.89 13.13 2.90
N THR A 119 -1.94 13.69 3.49
CA THR A 119 -3.28 13.68 2.90
C THR A 119 -3.33 14.51 1.62
N TYR A 120 -2.65 15.66 1.58
CA TYR A 120 -2.56 16.50 0.39
C TYR A 120 -1.88 15.77 -0.78
N ALA A 121 -0.80 15.05 -0.51
CA ALA A 121 -0.13 14.22 -1.52
C ALA A 121 -1.07 13.13 -2.07
N ILE A 122 -1.85 12.48 -1.21
CA ILE A 122 -2.84 11.46 -1.61
C ILE A 122 -3.96 12.10 -2.43
N GLU A 123 -4.48 13.27 -2.02
CA GLU A 123 -5.59 13.93 -2.71
C GLU A 123 -5.28 14.26 -4.16
N GLN A 124 -4.05 14.71 -4.44
CA GLN A 124 -3.61 14.95 -5.81
C GLN A 124 -3.62 13.68 -6.67
N LEU A 125 -3.19 12.54 -6.10
CA LEU A 125 -3.23 11.25 -6.79
C LEU A 125 -4.66 10.76 -7.01
N VAL A 126 -5.54 10.94 -6.03
CA VAL A 126 -6.97 10.59 -6.14
C VAL A 126 -7.65 11.41 -7.23
N ALA A 127 -7.30 12.70 -7.37
CA ALA A 127 -7.86 13.57 -8.40
C ALA A 127 -7.52 13.11 -9.83
N ASP A 128 -6.39 12.43 -10.06
CA ASP A 128 -6.02 11.92 -11.39
C ASP A 128 -6.25 10.39 -11.54
N TYR A 129 -6.63 9.71 -10.47
CA TYR A 129 -6.85 8.25 -10.48
C TYR A 129 -7.89 7.83 -11.52
N GLU A 130 -9.02 8.54 -11.61
CA GLU A 130 -10.08 8.22 -12.56
C GLU A 130 -9.60 8.33 -14.01
N ASN A 131 -8.77 9.32 -14.33
CA ASN A 131 -8.18 9.45 -15.67
C ASN A 131 -7.25 8.28 -16.00
N ALA A 132 -6.39 7.88 -15.04
CA ALA A 132 -5.51 6.73 -15.22
C ALA A 132 -6.32 5.42 -15.40
N GLN A 133 -7.35 5.22 -14.60
CA GLN A 133 -8.27 4.09 -14.71
C GLN A 133 -8.98 4.06 -16.07
N ASN A 134 -9.55 5.18 -16.51
CA ASN A 134 -10.25 5.27 -17.80
C ASN A 134 -9.31 4.99 -18.97
N GLN A 135 -8.06 5.41 -18.91
CA GLN A 135 -7.08 5.10 -19.93
C GLN A 135 -6.81 3.58 -20.03
N VAL A 136 -6.71 2.88 -18.89
CA VAL A 136 -6.54 1.42 -18.85
C VAL A 136 -7.81 0.71 -19.37
N ILE A 137 -9.00 1.18 -18.97
CA ILE A 137 -10.29 0.66 -19.44
C ILE A 137 -10.36 0.72 -20.96
N GLN A 138 -10.01 1.85 -21.56
CA GLN A 138 -10.02 2.03 -23.01
C GLN A 138 -8.97 1.16 -23.72
N ASN A 139 -7.73 1.14 -23.23
CA ASN A 139 -6.62 0.40 -23.83
C ASN A 139 -6.84 -1.11 -23.81
N LYS A 140 -7.53 -1.63 -22.79
CA LYS A 140 -7.79 -3.07 -22.60
C LYS A 140 -9.21 -3.48 -23.00
N ASN A 141 -10.03 -2.56 -23.50
CA ASN A 141 -11.44 -2.81 -23.86
C ASN A 141 -12.24 -3.42 -22.69
N ILE A 142 -12.05 -2.90 -21.46
CA ILE A 142 -12.74 -3.36 -20.27
C ILE A 142 -14.18 -2.84 -20.32
N GLN A 143 -15.14 -3.73 -20.14
CA GLN A 143 -16.57 -3.40 -20.10
C GLN A 143 -17.12 -3.32 -18.68
N MET A 144 -16.46 -4.04 -17.74
CA MET A 144 -16.84 -4.05 -16.34
C MET A 144 -15.57 -4.11 -15.47
N LEU A 145 -15.42 -3.14 -14.58
CA LEU A 145 -14.34 -3.09 -13.59
C LEU A 145 -14.94 -3.31 -12.20
N LEU A 146 -14.43 -4.31 -11.48
CA LEU A 146 -14.92 -4.72 -10.17
C LEU A 146 -13.88 -4.43 -9.08
N SER A 147 -14.38 -4.16 -7.87
CA SER A 147 -13.53 -4.17 -6.67
C SER A 147 -13.23 -5.61 -6.24
N PRO A 148 -12.05 -5.90 -5.67
CA PRO A 148 -11.71 -7.22 -5.14
C PRO A 148 -12.73 -7.77 -4.12
N ASP A 149 -13.36 -6.89 -3.35
CA ASP A 149 -14.29 -7.26 -2.27
C ASP A 149 -15.56 -7.97 -2.74
N VAL A 150 -15.92 -7.82 -4.01
CA VAL A 150 -17.13 -8.45 -4.60
C VAL A 150 -16.81 -9.66 -5.45
N VAL A 151 -15.53 -10.06 -5.53
CA VAL A 151 -15.05 -11.15 -6.38
C VAL A 151 -14.57 -12.31 -5.52
N GLN A 152 -15.21 -13.49 -5.64
CA GLN A 152 -14.78 -14.69 -4.93
C GLN A 152 -13.56 -15.36 -5.60
N TYR A 153 -13.49 -15.31 -6.92
CA TYR A 153 -12.39 -15.87 -7.70
C TYR A 153 -12.22 -15.13 -9.02
N ALA A 154 -11.00 -14.85 -9.37
CA ALA A 154 -10.62 -14.42 -10.71
C ALA A 154 -9.16 -14.84 -10.98
N PRO A 155 -8.79 -15.10 -12.24
CA PRO A 155 -7.41 -15.32 -12.60
C PRO A 155 -6.61 -14.02 -12.46
N ASP A 156 -5.29 -14.13 -12.20
CA ASP A 156 -4.40 -12.96 -12.06
C ASP A 156 -4.42 -12.04 -13.29
N SER A 157 -4.66 -12.59 -14.46
CA SER A 157 -4.78 -11.85 -15.73
C SER A 157 -5.97 -10.88 -15.78
N ALA A 158 -6.97 -11.05 -14.91
CA ALA A 158 -8.08 -10.12 -14.77
C ALA A 158 -7.74 -8.90 -13.90
N ASN A 159 -6.66 -8.96 -13.14
CA ASN A 159 -6.25 -7.86 -12.24
C ASN A 159 -5.44 -6.80 -13.00
N VAL A 160 -6.02 -5.61 -13.14
CA VAL A 160 -5.41 -4.47 -13.85
C VAL A 160 -4.86 -3.40 -12.90
N THR A 161 -4.74 -3.70 -11.61
CA THR A 161 -4.21 -2.76 -10.61
C THR A 161 -2.84 -2.23 -11.02
N GLN A 162 -1.92 -3.10 -11.46
CA GLN A 162 -0.58 -2.71 -11.88
C GLN A 162 -0.56 -1.88 -13.16
N ASP A 163 -1.49 -2.15 -14.09
CA ASP A 163 -1.62 -1.33 -15.30
C ASP A 163 -2.05 0.10 -14.94
N ILE A 164 -2.98 0.25 -13.97
CA ILE A 164 -3.42 1.56 -13.50
C ILE A 164 -2.29 2.27 -12.74
N VAL A 165 -1.50 1.56 -11.92
CA VAL A 165 -0.29 2.11 -11.26
C VAL A 165 0.69 2.65 -12.32
N ALA A 166 0.96 1.88 -13.37
CA ALA A 166 1.88 2.30 -14.42
C ALA A 166 1.40 3.57 -15.13
N VAL A 167 0.12 3.64 -15.48
CA VAL A 167 -0.46 4.82 -16.11
C VAL A 167 -0.46 6.02 -15.16
N LEU A 168 -0.85 5.84 -13.89
CA LEU A 168 -0.83 6.91 -12.89
C LEU A 168 0.60 7.47 -12.69
N ASN A 169 1.62 6.61 -12.64
CA ASN A 169 3.01 7.03 -12.52
C ASN A 169 3.50 7.84 -13.73
N GLN A 170 3.02 7.51 -14.93
CA GLN A 170 3.33 8.28 -16.14
C GLN A 170 2.64 9.65 -16.15
N ARG A 171 1.37 9.70 -15.73
CA ARG A 171 0.55 10.91 -15.71
C ARG A 171 0.95 11.85 -14.59
N MET A 172 1.28 11.30 -13.43
CA MET A 172 1.60 12.03 -12.20
C MET A 172 2.89 11.48 -11.57
N PRO A 173 4.07 11.84 -12.13
CA PRO A 173 5.35 11.36 -11.63
C PRO A 173 5.74 11.95 -10.27
N THR A 174 5.18 13.11 -9.91
CA THR A 174 5.42 13.80 -8.65
C THR A 174 4.16 14.47 -8.14
N VAL A 175 4.06 14.67 -6.83
CA VAL A 175 3.01 15.47 -6.17
C VAL A 175 3.64 16.46 -5.19
N GLN A 176 2.91 17.51 -4.86
CA GLN A 176 3.36 18.48 -3.88
C GLN A 176 3.13 17.96 -2.45
N THR A 177 4.04 18.31 -1.54
CA THR A 177 4.01 17.88 -0.14
C THR A 177 3.63 19.00 0.82
N THR A 178 3.50 20.24 0.33
CA THR A 178 3.09 21.39 1.13
C THR A 178 1.70 21.82 0.69
N PRO A 179 0.66 21.61 1.52
CA PRO A 179 -0.69 22.06 1.20
C PRO A 179 -0.73 23.60 1.13
N PRO A 180 -1.57 24.18 0.25
CA PRO A 180 -1.81 25.61 0.22
C PRO A 180 -2.39 26.12 1.55
N GLU A 181 -2.23 27.41 1.82
CA GLU A 181 -2.82 28.03 2.99
C GLU A 181 -4.36 27.90 2.98
N GLY A 182 -4.94 27.47 4.10
CA GLY A 182 -6.37 27.26 4.23
C GLY A 182 -6.91 26.00 3.54
N TRP A 183 -6.05 25.17 2.92
CA TRP A 183 -6.49 23.91 2.35
C TRP A 183 -7.01 22.94 3.44
N GLN A 184 -8.10 22.27 3.12
CA GLN A 184 -8.67 21.23 3.97
C GLN A 184 -8.85 19.94 3.16
N PRO A 185 -8.55 18.78 3.75
CA PRO A 185 -8.70 17.50 3.07
C PRO A 185 -10.14 17.18 2.74
N SER A 186 -10.37 16.59 1.57
CA SER A 186 -11.67 16.03 1.22
C SER A 186 -12.03 14.84 2.09
N GLN A 187 -13.33 14.60 2.31
CA GLN A 187 -13.82 13.41 3.02
C GLN A 187 -13.34 12.11 2.36
N GLN A 188 -13.29 12.11 1.03
CA GLN A 188 -12.82 10.95 0.26
C GLN A 188 -11.35 10.65 0.53
N SER A 189 -10.48 11.65 0.54
CA SER A 189 -9.04 11.49 0.82
C SER A 189 -8.79 11.03 2.25
N LEU A 190 -9.55 11.55 3.22
CA LEU A 190 -9.49 11.09 4.61
C LEU A 190 -9.90 9.61 4.76
N ALA A 191 -11.02 9.23 4.15
CA ALA A 191 -11.50 7.84 4.19
C ALA A 191 -10.50 6.88 3.52
N LEU A 192 -9.93 7.28 2.37
CA LEU A 192 -8.92 6.50 1.68
C LEU A 192 -7.66 6.34 2.53
N GLN A 193 -7.18 7.43 3.14
CA GLN A 193 -6.00 7.39 4.01
C GLN A 193 -6.20 6.44 5.20
N GLN A 194 -7.38 6.44 5.82
CA GLN A 194 -7.72 5.51 6.91
C GLN A 194 -7.68 4.05 6.43
N ARG A 195 -8.30 3.74 5.28
CA ARG A 195 -8.25 2.38 4.71
C ARG A 195 -6.83 1.94 4.38
N MET A 196 -6.03 2.81 3.79
CA MET A 196 -4.61 2.53 3.50
C MET A 196 -3.80 2.26 4.77
N GLN A 197 -4.05 2.99 5.86
CA GLN A 197 -3.41 2.72 7.16
C GLN A 197 -3.79 1.34 7.70
N GLN A 198 -5.06 0.94 7.60
CA GLN A 198 -5.50 -0.39 8.02
C GLN A 198 -4.82 -1.50 7.20
N ILE A 199 -4.70 -1.33 5.88
CA ILE A 199 -3.98 -2.27 5.00
C ILE A 199 -2.51 -2.40 5.44
N LEU A 200 -1.83 -1.27 5.66
CA LEU A 200 -0.42 -1.27 6.08
C LEU A 200 -0.21 -1.92 7.46
N LEU A 201 -1.11 -1.68 8.41
CA LEU A 201 -1.08 -2.34 9.73
C LEU A 201 -1.28 -3.85 9.60
N GLY A 202 -2.25 -4.29 8.78
CA GLY A 202 -2.48 -5.72 8.51
C GLY A 202 -1.27 -6.40 7.88
N LEU A 203 -0.63 -5.77 6.90
CA LEU A 203 0.59 -6.28 6.26
C LEU A 203 1.76 -6.36 7.26
N ALA A 204 1.95 -5.34 8.09
CA ALA A 204 2.99 -5.34 9.12
C ALA A 204 2.77 -6.46 10.14
N GLN A 205 1.53 -6.69 10.56
CA GLN A 205 1.17 -7.78 11.47
C GLN A 205 1.44 -9.16 10.85
N GLN A 206 1.06 -9.37 9.59
CA GLN A 206 1.35 -10.62 8.87
C GLN A 206 2.85 -10.88 8.76
N GLN A 207 3.64 -9.85 8.45
CA GLN A 207 5.10 -9.95 8.39
C GLN A 207 5.70 -10.32 9.75
N ALA A 208 5.22 -9.72 10.84
CA ALA A 208 5.68 -10.03 12.20
C ALA A 208 5.37 -11.49 12.58
N ILE A 209 4.18 -11.99 12.25
CA ILE A 209 3.80 -13.40 12.48
C ILE A 209 4.71 -14.34 11.66
N ALA A 210 4.94 -14.04 10.37
CA ALA A 210 5.80 -14.86 9.52
C ALA A 210 7.24 -14.90 10.02
N GLN A 211 7.78 -13.78 10.49
CA GLN A 211 9.12 -13.71 11.10
C GLN A 211 9.21 -14.54 12.40
N ALA A 212 8.20 -14.45 13.27
CA ALA A 212 8.13 -15.21 14.51
C ALA A 212 8.11 -16.73 14.24
N GLN A 213 7.34 -17.17 13.23
CA GLN A 213 7.29 -18.58 12.82
C GLN A 213 8.63 -19.08 12.27
N GLN A 214 9.35 -18.27 11.48
CA GLN A 214 10.68 -18.62 10.98
C GLN A 214 11.72 -18.77 12.11
N GLN A 215 11.67 -17.90 13.12
CA GLN A 215 12.56 -17.99 14.28
C GLN A 215 12.32 -19.26 15.11
N GLN A 216 11.05 -19.66 15.30
CA GLN A 216 10.70 -20.90 15.97
C GLN A 216 11.21 -22.15 15.24
N GLN A 217 11.16 -22.15 13.90
CA GLN A 217 11.66 -23.28 13.09
C GLN A 217 13.19 -23.42 13.14
N GLN A 218 13.92 -22.30 13.23
CA GLN A 218 15.39 -22.30 13.36
C GLN A 218 15.87 -22.73 14.75
N GLY A 219 15.08 -22.45 15.81
CA GLY A 219 15.40 -22.86 17.18
C GLY A 219 15.18 -24.35 17.45
N THR A 220 14.53 -25.08 16.55
CA THR A 220 14.17 -26.52 16.73
C THR A 220 15.09 -27.49 15.98
N GLN A 221 16.20 -27.00 15.37
CA GLN A 221 17.20 -27.93 14.81
C GLN A 221 17.95 -28.66 15.93
N PRO A 222 17.87 -30.02 16.00
CA PRO A 222 18.64 -30.77 16.98
C PRO A 222 20.12 -30.56 16.69
N GLN A 223 20.90 -30.14 17.70
CA GLN A 223 22.35 -30.20 17.65
C GLN A 223 22.74 -31.66 17.42
N ALA A 224 23.42 -31.91 16.31
CA ALA A 224 24.02 -33.24 16.06
C ALA A 224 24.98 -33.58 17.20
N PRO A 225 24.96 -34.81 17.74
CA PRO A 225 25.89 -35.22 18.81
C PRO A 225 27.33 -35.16 18.28
N ALA A 226 28.17 -34.41 19.00
CA ALA A 226 29.61 -34.38 18.76
C ALA A 226 30.16 -35.81 18.94
N GLN A 227 30.81 -36.34 17.88
CA GLN A 227 31.60 -37.59 17.93
C GLN A 227 32.98 -37.30 18.50
#